data_1837c9b140e1ec0204ceb7a1bcc8bae6
#
_entry.id   1837c9b140e1ec0204ceb7a1bcc8bae6
#
_cell.length_a   1.000
_cell.length_b   1.000
_cell.length_c   1.000
_cell.angle_alpha   90.00
_cell.angle_beta   90.00
_cell.angle_gamma   90.00
#
_symmetry.space_group_name_H-M   'P 1'
#
loop_
_entity.id
_entity.type
_entity.pdbx_description
1 polymer ?
#
loop_
_entity_poly.entity_id
_entity_poly.type
_entity_poly.pdbx_seq_one_letter_code
_entity_poly.pdbx_strand_id
1 'polypeptide(L)' 'MTKIFKCKNIPYYITGCPTKVMATIVAFKNRWGVTPNDLIEVESIDDANARVVDKSKFYPE' A
#
# COMPACT_ATOMS: atom_id res chain seq x y z
N MET A 1 13.48 6.63 -3.24
CA MET A 1 12.35 7.31 -2.61
C MET A 1 11.17 6.37 -2.49
N THR A 2 10.45 6.45 -1.40
CA THR A 2 9.28 5.64 -1.19
C THR A 2 8.02 6.41 -1.60
N LYS A 3 6.97 5.66 -1.88
CA LYS A 3 5.69 6.22 -2.31
C LYS A 3 4.57 5.71 -1.43
N ILE A 4 3.44 6.37 -1.49
CA ILE A 4 2.22 5.94 -0.81
C ILE A 4 1.26 5.45 -1.88
N PHE A 5 0.74 4.25 -1.68
CA PHE A 5 -0.24 3.67 -2.60
C PHE A 5 -1.56 3.46 -1.89
N LYS A 6 -2.64 3.80 -2.58
CA LYS A 6 -3.99 3.63 -2.08
C LYS A 6 -4.70 2.56 -2.89
N CYS A 7 -5.49 1.71 -2.21
CA CYS A 7 -6.34 0.75 -2.87
C CYS A 7 -7.61 1.45 -3.38
N LYS A 8 -8.01 1.16 -4.62
CA LYS A 8 -9.12 1.87 -5.26
C LYS A 8 -10.47 1.62 -4.60
N ASN A 9 -10.72 0.37 -4.20
CA ASN A 9 -12.05 -0.04 -3.74
C ASN A 9 -12.20 -0.18 -2.24
N ILE A 10 -11.12 -0.03 -1.50
CA ILE A 10 -11.12 -0.15 -0.05
C ILE A 10 -10.25 0.94 0.53
N PRO A 11 -10.55 1.41 1.76
CA PRO A 11 -9.79 2.50 2.35
C PRO A 11 -8.49 1.99 2.99
N TYR A 12 -7.63 1.41 2.18
CA TYR A 12 -6.36 0.86 2.64
C TYR A 12 -5.20 1.54 1.92
N TYR A 13 -4.14 1.82 2.68
CA TYR A 13 -2.95 2.48 2.16
C TYR A 13 -1.74 1.62 2.46
N ILE A 14 -0.74 1.72 1.58
CA ILE A 14 0.53 1.01 1.73
C ILE A 14 1.64 2.04 1.63
N THR A 15 2.53 2.07 2.61
CA THR A 15 3.64 3.03 2.64
C THR A 15 4.97 2.29 2.57
N GLY A 16 6.02 3.05 2.25
CA GLY A 16 7.38 2.52 2.24
C GLY A 16 7.74 1.71 1.01
N CYS A 17 6.90 1.69 -0.01
CA CYS A 17 7.14 0.92 -1.22
C CYS A 17 7.58 1.85 -2.35
N PRO A 18 8.71 1.56 -3.02
CA PRO A 18 9.16 2.39 -4.14
C PRO A 18 8.39 2.11 -5.44
N THR A 19 7.76 0.95 -5.56
CA THR A 19 7.06 0.57 -6.78
C THR A 19 5.69 -0.02 -6.48
N LYS A 20 4.83 0.00 -7.48
CA LYS A 20 3.50 -0.59 -7.38
C LYS A 20 3.58 -2.10 -7.19
N VAL A 21 4.57 -2.75 -7.79
CA VAL A 21 4.77 -4.20 -7.64
C VAL A 21 5.05 -4.54 -6.18
N MET A 22 5.93 -3.79 -5.54
CA MET A 22 6.25 -4.02 -4.12
C MET A 22 5.02 -3.82 -3.24
N ALA A 23 4.25 -2.77 -3.52
CA ALA A 23 3.01 -2.50 -2.77
C ALA A 23 2.01 -3.64 -2.94
N THR A 24 1.92 -4.22 -4.13
CA THR A 24 1.04 -5.37 -4.37
C THR A 24 1.46 -6.57 -3.54
N ILE A 25 2.76 -6.82 -3.43
CA ILE A 25 3.26 -7.93 -2.61
C ILE A 25 2.91 -7.71 -1.14
N VAL A 26 3.06 -6.48 -0.64
CA VAL A 26 2.70 -6.15 0.74
C VAL A 26 1.20 -6.37 0.96
N ALA A 27 0.38 -5.93 0.03
CA ALA A 27 -1.07 -6.14 0.12
C ALA A 27 -1.42 -7.63 0.13
N PHE A 28 -0.76 -8.42 -0.69
CA PHE A 28 -0.97 -9.86 -0.73
C PHE A 28 -0.63 -10.50 0.61
N LYS A 29 0.45 -10.07 1.24
CA LYS A 29 0.85 -10.60 2.55
C LYS A 29 -0.16 -10.24 3.64
N ASN A 30 -0.93 -9.19 3.43
CA ASN A 30 -2.01 -8.79 4.35
C ASN A 30 -3.36 -9.38 3.95
N ARG A 31 -3.39 -10.21 2.91
CA ARG A 31 -4.61 -10.85 2.40
C ARG A 31 -5.67 -9.84 1.95
N TRP A 32 -5.22 -8.73 1.39
CA TRP A 32 -6.15 -7.70 0.92
C TRP A 32 -6.73 -7.99 -0.46
N GLY A 33 -6.17 -8.93 -1.19
CA GLY A 33 -6.74 -9.36 -2.47
C GLY A 33 -6.77 -8.29 -3.54
N VAL A 34 -5.76 -7.40 -3.56
CA VAL A 34 -5.68 -6.36 -4.57
C VAL A 34 -4.65 -6.73 -5.63
N THR A 35 -4.83 -6.18 -6.83
CA THR A 35 -3.91 -6.34 -7.94
C THR A 35 -3.19 -5.01 -8.19
N PRO A 36 -2.11 -5.00 -9.00
CA PRO A 36 -1.45 -3.72 -9.32
C PRO A 36 -2.40 -2.69 -9.92
N ASN A 37 -3.41 -3.14 -10.65
CA ASN A 37 -4.39 -2.23 -11.26
C ASN A 37 -5.32 -1.59 -10.22
N ASP A 38 -5.38 -2.16 -9.03
CA ASP A 38 -6.21 -1.61 -7.95
C ASP A 38 -5.47 -0.60 -7.09
N LEU A 39 -4.22 -0.35 -7.38
CA LEU A 39 -3.40 0.57 -6.62
C LEU A 39 -3.18 1.87 -7.38
N ILE A 40 -3.28 2.99 -6.67
CA ILE A 40 -2.96 4.30 -7.22
C ILE A 40 -1.94 4.98 -6.32
N GLU A 41 -1.03 5.70 -6.93
CA GLU A 41 -0.05 6.47 -6.20
C GLU A 41 -0.68 7.76 -5.69
N VAL A 42 -0.49 8.07 -4.42
CA VAL A 42 -1.02 9.29 -3.81
C VAL A 42 0.09 10.00 -3.05
N GLU A 43 -0.10 11.28 -2.79
CA GLU A 43 0.90 12.08 -2.09
C GLU A 43 0.76 12.02 -0.58
N SER A 44 -0.44 11.76 -0.10
CA SER A 44 -0.71 11.74 1.34
C SER A 44 -1.88 10.82 1.64
N ILE A 45 -2.04 10.52 2.93
CA ILE A 45 -3.16 9.72 3.41
C ILE A 45 -4.23 10.69 3.87
N ASP A 46 -5.35 10.75 3.14
CA ASP A 46 -6.41 11.72 3.40
C ASP A 46 -7.52 11.20 4.31
N ASP A 47 -7.52 9.90 4.58
CA ASP A 47 -8.56 9.26 5.38
C ASP A 47 -8.00 8.84 6.72
N ALA A 48 -8.40 9.53 7.78
CA ALA A 48 -7.92 9.24 9.14
C ALA A 48 -8.36 7.87 9.65
N ASN A 49 -9.41 7.31 9.06
CA ASN A 49 -9.92 5.99 9.45
C ASN A 49 -9.40 4.87 8.55
N ALA A 50 -8.56 5.19 7.61
CA ALA A 50 -8.02 4.20 6.69
C ALA A 50 -6.99 3.30 7.39
N ARG A 51 -6.91 2.06 6.96
CA ARG A 51 -5.88 1.15 7.43
C ARG A 51 -4.60 1.42 6.66
N VAL A 52 -3.48 1.50 7.37
CA VAL A 52 -2.18 1.78 6.76
C VAL A 52 -1.22 0.66 7.14
N VAL A 53 -0.49 0.15 6.16
CA VAL A 53 0.53 -0.86 6.35
C VAL A 53 1.83 -0.35 5.76
N ASP A 54 2.92 -0.51 6.51
CA ASP A 54 4.25 -0.10 6.05
C ASP A 54 5.04 -1.33 5.62
N LYS A 55 5.77 -1.20 4.53
CA LYS A 55 6.60 -2.28 4.00
C LYS A 55 7.57 -2.83 5.04
N SER A 56 8.08 -2.00 5.92
CA SER A 56 9.08 -2.42 6.90
C SER A 56 8.60 -3.53 7.82
N LYS A 57 7.30 -3.71 7.96
CA LYS A 57 6.75 -4.80 8.76
C LYS A 57 6.96 -6.17 8.11
N PHE A 58 7.18 -6.20 6.80
CA PHE A 58 7.29 -7.46 6.05
C PHE A 58 8.67 -7.66 5.44
N TYR A 59 9.42 -6.58 5.29
CA TYR A 59 10.75 -6.59 4.70
C TYR A 59 11.69 -5.78 5.57
N PRO A 60 12.05 -6.30 6.76
CA PRO A 60 13.01 -5.59 7.61
C PRO A 60 14.37 -5.52 6.91
N GLU A 61 14.99 -4.40 7.02
CA GLU A 61 16.33 -4.21 6.46
C GLU A 61 17.39 -4.83 7.34
#